data_aff2b802237fbea1a6d9b70a8ade73a9
#
_entry.id   aff2b802237fbea1a6d9b70a8ade73a9
#
_cell.length_a   1.000
_cell.length_b   1.000
_cell.length_c   1.000
_cell.angle_alpha   90.00
_cell.angle_beta   90.00
_cell.angle_gamma   90.00
#
_symmetry.space_group_name_H-M   'P 1'
#
loop_
_entity.id
_entity.type
_entity.pdbx_description
1 polymer ?
#
loop_
_entity_poly.entity_id
_entity_poly.type
_entity_poly.pdbx_seq_one_letter_code
_entity_poly.pdbx_strand_id
1 'polypeptide(L)'
;MPVYELMRKDQRVTVLAVNKTGGIEKCDYKNINQEIAPLQERICIDWIERWWNKRAVPLNQGKIKEILEQQGVSCPEAYLVKNLGLSLTDFYWIRPFGSGLTWKMVSLYQNEFRGNLEIAGKRASASNGRTLTYTPDSTLQGALEKSWIVLDHERYLLKGNRDAYSTESINEVFASHLHKMQECDNYASYELMKIKGAKYDYGCYVKAFTSEQKELVSAYAVVTSERQRNDCSTYEHFIQICGKHGMDTVQLRHDLEYQIMTDFILSNVDRHFNNIGVLRDAESLQFLRMAPIFDSGKSLFVSEPIPAEEELRKIKTASFAGTELGMLKYVKDRSTVDVAKLPSAELLWQLYQKPNGRSKGKAGL
;
A
#
# COMPACT_ATOMS: atom_id res chain seq x y z
N MET A 1 -16.86 28.67 0.45
CA MET A 1 -16.01 27.50 0.18
C MET A 1 -15.24 27.18 1.45
N PRO A 2 -15.27 25.94 1.96
CA PRO A 2 -14.51 25.58 3.15
C PRO A 2 -12.99 25.72 2.90
N VAL A 3 -12.29 26.26 3.90
CA VAL A 3 -10.85 26.48 3.86
C VAL A 3 -10.19 25.55 4.88
N TYR A 4 -9.10 24.95 4.48
CA TYR A 4 -8.32 24.02 5.29
C TYR A 4 -6.83 24.38 5.24
N GLU A 5 -6.10 23.95 6.23
CA GLU A 5 -4.65 23.91 6.23
C GLU A 5 -4.22 22.48 5.87
N LEU A 6 -3.38 22.31 4.84
CA LEU A 6 -2.67 21.05 4.64
C LEU A 6 -1.57 20.98 5.69
N MET A 7 -1.61 19.94 6.48
CA MET A 7 -0.69 19.70 7.58
C MET A 7 0.19 18.50 7.32
N ARG A 8 1.40 18.50 7.87
CA ARG A 8 2.21 17.33 8.13
C ARG A 8 2.47 17.27 9.63
N LYS A 9 1.87 16.30 10.32
CA LYS A 9 1.73 16.33 11.79
C LYS A 9 1.18 17.69 12.24
N ASP A 10 1.85 18.41 13.13
CA ASP A 10 1.45 19.75 13.59
C ASP A 10 2.01 20.92 12.76
N GLN A 11 2.82 20.62 11.72
CA GLN A 11 3.40 21.63 10.86
C GLN A 11 2.50 21.91 9.64
N ARG A 12 2.24 23.20 9.37
CA ARG A 12 1.46 23.62 8.22
C ARG A 12 2.30 23.60 6.95
N VAL A 13 1.82 22.88 5.94
CA VAL A 13 2.39 22.85 4.59
C VAL A 13 1.88 24.05 3.78
N THR A 14 0.57 24.21 3.69
CA THR A 14 -0.09 25.32 2.95
C THR A 14 -1.57 25.45 3.34
N VAL A 15 -2.26 26.40 2.72
CA VAL A 15 -3.72 26.61 2.87
C VAL A 15 -4.43 26.19 1.57
N LEU A 16 -5.53 25.48 1.71
CA LEU A 16 -6.34 24.93 0.62
C LEU A 16 -7.78 25.40 0.72
N ALA A 17 -8.42 25.69 -0.41
CA ALA A 17 -9.86 25.79 -0.50
C ALA A 17 -10.42 24.55 -1.20
N VAL A 18 -11.41 23.90 -0.58
CA VAL A 18 -11.98 22.63 -1.02
C VAL A 18 -13.42 22.86 -1.45
N ASN A 19 -13.83 22.27 -2.58
CA ASN A 19 -15.20 22.38 -3.08
C ASN A 19 -16.17 21.42 -2.37
N LYS A 20 -17.44 21.44 -2.74
CA LYS A 20 -18.49 20.61 -2.11
C LYS A 20 -18.30 19.12 -2.34
N THR A 21 -17.59 18.72 -3.41
CA THR A 21 -17.27 17.33 -3.72
C THR A 21 -15.91 16.88 -3.15
N GLY A 22 -15.24 17.73 -2.38
CA GLY A 22 -13.96 17.37 -1.74
C GLY A 22 -12.72 17.61 -2.61
N GLY A 23 -12.86 18.10 -3.84
CA GLY A 23 -11.74 18.47 -4.70
C GLY A 23 -11.10 19.79 -4.27
N ILE A 24 -9.80 19.96 -4.50
CA ILE A 24 -9.08 21.21 -4.24
C ILE A 24 -9.38 22.19 -5.38
N GLU A 25 -9.86 23.39 -5.05
CA GLU A 25 -10.07 24.46 -6.02
C GLU A 25 -9.01 25.55 -5.97
N LYS A 26 -8.44 25.78 -4.78
CA LYS A 26 -7.39 26.80 -4.60
C LYS A 26 -6.34 26.29 -3.63
N CYS A 27 -5.11 26.70 -3.87
CA CYS A 27 -3.97 26.44 -3.00
C CYS A 27 -3.11 27.70 -2.89
N ASP A 28 -2.70 28.02 -1.68
CA ASP A 28 -1.72 29.11 -1.46
C ASP A 28 -0.29 28.60 -1.72
N TYR A 29 0.05 28.44 -3.00
CA TYR A 29 1.37 27.93 -3.41
C TYR A 29 2.50 28.94 -3.27
N LYS A 30 2.22 30.22 -2.97
CA LYS A 30 3.26 31.21 -2.68
C LYS A 30 3.87 31.01 -1.29
N ASN A 31 3.07 30.48 -0.35
CA ASN A 31 3.44 30.27 1.03
C ASN A 31 3.50 28.76 1.37
N ILE A 32 3.85 27.91 0.41
CA ILE A 32 4.05 26.48 0.67
C ILE A 32 5.36 26.29 1.43
N ASN A 33 5.33 25.54 2.54
CA ASN A 33 6.52 25.00 3.15
C ASN A 33 7.01 23.80 2.33
N GLN A 34 7.99 24.05 1.44
CA GLN A 34 8.50 23.05 0.50
C GLN A 34 9.28 21.92 1.17
N GLU A 35 9.90 22.18 2.32
CA GLU A 35 10.73 21.22 3.04
C GLU A 35 9.92 20.02 3.54
N ILE A 36 8.67 20.27 3.95
CA ILE A 36 7.78 19.26 4.51
C ILE A 36 6.60 18.89 3.57
N ALA A 37 6.56 19.47 2.38
CA ALA A 37 5.54 19.14 1.40
C ALA A 37 5.67 17.68 0.92
N PRO A 38 4.58 17.07 0.39
CA PRO A 38 4.69 15.77 -0.25
C PRO A 38 5.72 15.80 -1.38
N LEU A 39 6.51 14.73 -1.52
CA LEU A 39 7.65 14.66 -2.44
C LEU A 39 7.24 14.86 -3.90
N GLN A 40 7.95 15.75 -4.62
CA GLN A 40 7.63 16.10 -6.02
C GLN A 40 8.69 17.00 -6.67
N GLU A 41 8.73 17.03 -8.01
CA GLU A 41 9.64 17.88 -8.78
C GLU A 41 9.25 19.37 -8.69
N ARG A 42 7.96 19.69 -8.82
CA ARG A 42 7.46 21.08 -8.84
C ARG A 42 6.09 21.21 -8.20
N ILE A 43 5.98 22.09 -7.25
CA ILE A 43 4.72 22.43 -6.62
C ILE A 43 3.94 23.41 -7.52
N CYS A 44 2.75 22.99 -7.96
CA CYS A 44 1.76 23.82 -8.65
C CYS A 44 0.36 23.33 -8.28
N ILE A 45 -0.67 24.12 -8.62
CA ILE A 45 -2.05 23.77 -8.28
C ILE A 45 -2.46 22.42 -8.87
N ASP A 46 -2.12 22.15 -10.13
CA ASP A 46 -2.46 20.90 -10.81
C ASP A 46 -1.81 19.68 -10.16
N TRP A 47 -0.63 19.87 -9.56
CA TRP A 47 0.03 18.80 -8.86
C TRP A 47 -0.66 18.48 -7.53
N ILE A 48 -0.96 19.50 -6.70
CA ILE A 48 -1.58 19.28 -5.39
C ILE A 48 -3.00 18.72 -5.53
N GLU A 49 -3.73 19.14 -6.55
CA GLU A 49 -5.03 18.59 -6.91
C GLU A 49 -4.90 17.10 -7.30
N ARG A 50 -3.97 16.76 -8.21
CA ARG A 50 -3.72 15.35 -8.58
C ARG A 50 -3.26 14.50 -7.41
N TRP A 51 -2.38 15.03 -6.55
CA TRP A 51 -1.92 14.33 -5.36
C TRP A 51 -3.09 14.06 -4.41
N TRP A 52 -3.94 15.05 -4.18
CA TRP A 52 -5.12 14.92 -3.33
C TRP A 52 -6.13 13.91 -3.89
N ASN A 53 -6.46 14.01 -5.17
CA ASN A 53 -7.42 13.10 -5.82
C ASN A 53 -6.89 11.66 -5.84
N LYS A 54 -5.60 11.45 -6.08
CA LYS A 54 -4.96 10.12 -5.99
C LYS A 54 -4.93 9.57 -4.56
N ARG A 55 -5.08 10.41 -3.54
CA ARG A 55 -5.14 9.99 -2.15
C ARG A 55 -6.49 9.37 -1.79
N ALA A 56 -7.55 9.75 -2.47
CA ALA A 56 -8.88 9.23 -2.25
C ALA A 56 -8.97 7.75 -2.66
N VAL A 57 -9.75 6.97 -1.90
CA VAL A 57 -10.06 5.59 -2.23
C VAL A 57 -10.69 5.50 -3.63
N PRO A 58 -10.27 4.58 -4.52
CA PRO A 58 -10.78 4.55 -5.88
C PRO A 58 -12.21 3.99 -5.96
N LEU A 59 -13.01 4.54 -6.89
CA LEU A 59 -14.42 4.13 -7.11
C LEU A 59 -14.60 2.64 -7.51
N ASN A 60 -13.56 1.98 -8.00
CA ASN A 60 -13.57 0.57 -8.34
C ASN A 60 -13.18 -0.36 -7.18
N GLN A 61 -12.91 0.20 -5.99
CA GLN A 61 -12.71 -0.62 -4.79
C GLN A 61 -14.03 -1.32 -4.41
N GLY A 62 -13.92 -2.57 -3.98
CA GLY A 62 -15.09 -3.33 -3.54
C GLY A 62 -15.86 -2.61 -2.43
N LYS A 63 -17.19 -2.60 -2.53
CA LYS A 63 -18.14 -1.98 -1.58
C LYS A 63 -18.02 -0.47 -1.36
N ILE A 64 -17.17 0.24 -2.10
CA ILE A 64 -17.00 1.68 -1.88
C ILE A 64 -18.31 2.45 -2.02
N LYS A 65 -19.18 2.08 -2.95
CA LYS A 65 -20.47 2.74 -3.16
C LYS A 65 -21.36 2.64 -1.92
N GLU A 66 -21.47 1.44 -1.34
CA GLU A 66 -22.22 1.19 -0.10
C GLU A 66 -21.65 1.99 1.07
N ILE A 67 -20.31 2.06 1.16
CA ILE A 67 -19.61 2.85 2.19
C ILE A 67 -19.93 4.34 2.04
N LEU A 68 -19.86 4.89 0.83
CA LEU A 68 -20.17 6.30 0.56
C LEU A 68 -21.62 6.64 0.95
N GLU A 69 -22.58 5.79 0.59
CA GLU A 69 -24.00 5.92 0.99
C GLU A 69 -24.16 5.92 2.50
N GLN A 70 -23.59 4.94 3.21
CA GLN A 70 -23.62 4.84 4.67
C GLN A 70 -22.99 6.04 5.36
N GLN A 71 -21.94 6.61 4.74
CA GLN A 71 -21.26 7.80 5.22
C GLN A 71 -21.98 9.11 4.85
N GLY A 72 -23.02 9.07 4.02
CA GLY A 72 -23.77 10.25 3.57
C GLY A 72 -22.94 11.19 2.70
N VAL A 73 -22.02 10.65 1.89
CA VAL A 73 -21.16 11.40 0.97
C VAL A 73 -21.30 10.90 -0.46
N SER A 74 -21.11 11.79 -1.44
CA SER A 74 -21.40 11.50 -2.86
C SER A 74 -20.24 10.92 -3.64
N CYS A 75 -19.01 11.04 -3.16
CA CYS A 75 -17.81 10.64 -3.90
C CYS A 75 -16.61 10.37 -2.94
N PRO A 76 -15.56 9.70 -3.43
CA PRO A 76 -14.37 9.39 -2.65
C PRO A 76 -13.66 10.60 -2.07
N GLU A 77 -13.59 11.72 -2.80
CA GLU A 77 -12.93 12.94 -2.35
C GLU A 77 -13.70 13.59 -1.19
N ALA A 78 -15.04 13.54 -1.21
CA ALA A 78 -15.85 13.99 -0.08
C ALA A 78 -15.66 13.07 1.15
N TYR A 79 -15.48 11.75 0.93
CA TYR A 79 -15.16 10.80 1.98
C TYR A 79 -13.76 11.04 2.55
N LEU A 80 -12.80 11.39 1.70
CA LEU A 80 -11.45 11.78 2.10
C LEU A 80 -11.48 13.03 3.00
N VAL A 81 -12.20 14.08 2.61
CA VAL A 81 -12.36 15.32 3.40
C VAL A 81 -13.05 15.04 4.74
N LYS A 82 -14.10 14.21 4.75
CA LYS A 82 -14.81 13.82 5.99
C LYS A 82 -13.86 13.15 7.00
N ASN A 83 -12.85 12.43 6.51
CA ASN A 83 -11.84 11.77 7.32
C ASN A 83 -10.53 12.59 7.44
N LEU A 84 -10.59 13.90 7.16
CA LEU A 84 -9.46 14.83 7.22
C LEU A 84 -8.25 14.41 6.36
N GLY A 85 -8.42 13.52 5.39
CA GLY A 85 -7.34 12.96 4.60
C GLY A 85 -6.34 12.11 5.37
N LEU A 86 -6.68 11.67 6.58
CA LEU A 86 -5.81 10.89 7.46
C LEU A 86 -5.46 9.53 6.85
N SER A 87 -4.20 9.12 7.02
CA SER A 87 -3.66 7.84 6.52
C SER A 87 -2.81 7.15 7.59
N LEU A 88 -2.63 5.84 7.42
CA LEU A 88 -1.61 5.05 8.15
C LEU A 88 -0.36 4.78 7.30
N THR A 89 -0.23 5.44 6.14
CA THR A 89 0.97 5.32 5.30
C THR A 89 1.85 6.56 5.31
N ASP A 90 1.31 7.70 5.73
CA ASP A 90 2.01 8.98 5.82
C ASP A 90 1.42 9.89 6.91
N PHE A 91 1.91 11.14 7.05
CA PHE A 91 1.53 12.09 8.10
C PHE A 91 0.78 13.31 7.58
N TYR A 92 0.32 13.30 6.32
CA TYR A 92 -0.43 14.40 5.73
C TYR A 92 -1.92 14.31 6.06
N TRP A 93 -2.49 15.47 6.44
CA TRP A 93 -3.92 15.61 6.72
C TRP A 93 -4.37 17.05 6.51
N ILE A 94 -5.69 17.28 6.47
CA ILE A 94 -6.25 18.63 6.36
C ILE A 94 -6.92 19.04 7.68
N ARG A 95 -6.54 20.19 8.17
CA ARG A 95 -7.11 20.82 9.36
C ARG A 95 -8.11 21.89 8.94
N PRO A 96 -9.38 21.88 9.40
CA PRO A 96 -10.29 23.01 9.17
C PRO A 96 -9.64 24.32 9.64
N PHE A 97 -9.65 25.33 8.78
CA PHE A 97 -8.98 26.60 9.07
C PHE A 97 -9.51 27.24 10.36
N GLY A 98 -8.61 27.65 11.23
CA GLY A 98 -8.97 28.23 12.54
C GLY A 98 -9.44 27.22 13.59
N SER A 99 -9.43 25.92 13.31
CA SER A 99 -9.73 24.91 14.32
C SER A 99 -8.56 24.67 15.27
N GLY A 100 -8.85 24.27 16.51
CA GLY A 100 -7.83 23.89 17.52
C GLY A 100 -7.36 22.45 17.41
N LEU A 101 -7.60 21.74 16.29
CA LEU A 101 -7.17 20.34 16.13
C LEU A 101 -5.64 20.25 16.05
N THR A 102 -5.08 19.31 16.78
CA THR A 102 -3.65 18.97 16.77
C THR A 102 -3.46 17.55 16.26
N TRP A 103 -2.23 17.21 15.82
CA TRP A 103 -1.89 15.85 15.39
C TRP A 103 -2.22 14.82 16.47
N LYS A 104 -1.89 15.09 17.72
CA LYS A 104 -2.22 14.20 18.85
C LYS A 104 -3.71 13.87 18.95
N MET A 105 -4.58 14.81 18.60
CA MET A 105 -6.04 14.61 18.67
C MET A 105 -6.59 13.75 17.55
N VAL A 106 -5.93 13.68 16.40
CA VAL A 106 -6.43 13.03 15.19
C VAL A 106 -5.54 11.87 14.70
N SER A 107 -4.31 11.73 15.22
CA SER A 107 -3.38 10.69 14.81
C SER A 107 -3.97 9.29 14.95
N LEU A 108 -4.02 8.56 13.85
CA LEU A 108 -4.46 7.17 13.79
C LEU A 108 -3.44 6.19 14.40
N TYR A 109 -2.22 6.66 14.68
CA TYR A 109 -1.21 5.88 15.40
C TYR A 109 -1.40 5.96 16.92
N GLN A 110 -1.84 7.12 17.44
CA GLN A 110 -2.00 7.36 18.87
C GLN A 110 -3.41 7.07 19.39
N ASN A 111 -4.39 7.09 18.49
CA ASN A 111 -5.79 6.89 18.86
C ASN A 111 -6.34 5.63 18.18
N GLU A 112 -7.36 5.05 18.78
CA GLU A 112 -8.10 3.96 18.17
C GLU A 112 -9.12 4.50 17.15
N PHE A 113 -9.45 3.68 16.18
CA PHE A 113 -10.43 3.97 15.14
C PHE A 113 -11.17 2.70 14.74
N ARG A 114 -12.24 2.84 13.96
CA ARG A 114 -12.97 1.72 13.37
C ARG A 114 -12.78 1.74 11.85
N GLY A 115 -12.48 0.58 11.29
CA GLY A 115 -12.49 0.35 9.85
C GLY A 115 -13.84 -0.18 9.36
N ASN A 116 -13.94 -0.39 8.05
CA ASN A 116 -15.17 -0.88 7.40
C ASN A 116 -15.29 -2.42 7.43
N LEU A 117 -14.23 -3.15 7.74
CA LEU A 117 -14.18 -4.60 7.85
C LEU A 117 -13.74 -5.01 9.25
N GLU A 118 -14.14 -6.23 9.68
CA GLU A 118 -13.77 -6.80 10.98
C GLU A 118 -13.26 -8.23 10.81
N ILE A 119 -12.44 -8.69 11.73
CA ILE A 119 -12.06 -10.11 11.79
C ILE A 119 -13.19 -10.89 12.48
N ALA A 120 -13.63 -11.98 11.86
CA ALA A 120 -14.64 -12.84 12.44
C ALA A 120 -14.13 -13.48 13.75
N GLY A 121 -14.91 -13.35 14.82
CA GLY A 121 -14.58 -13.92 16.13
C GLY A 121 -13.55 -13.14 16.96
N LYS A 122 -12.96 -12.06 16.44
CA LYS A 122 -12.17 -11.11 17.23
C LYS A 122 -12.97 -9.82 17.41
N ARG A 123 -13.20 -9.41 18.63
CA ARG A 123 -13.69 -8.04 18.89
C ARG A 123 -12.51 -7.08 18.83
N ALA A 124 -12.70 -5.92 18.19
CA ALA A 124 -11.78 -4.82 18.41
C ALA A 124 -11.61 -4.63 19.92
N SER A 125 -10.39 -4.51 20.40
CA SER A 125 -10.12 -4.32 21.83
C SER A 125 -10.99 -3.18 22.33
N ALA A 126 -11.78 -3.45 23.39
CA ALA A 126 -12.46 -2.38 24.09
C ALA A 126 -11.39 -1.56 24.80
N SER A 127 -10.93 -0.51 24.14
CA SER A 127 -9.98 0.39 24.78
C SER A 127 -10.71 1.25 25.79
N ASN A 128 -10.06 1.47 26.91
CA ASN A 128 -10.44 2.56 27.84
C ASN A 128 -10.11 3.95 27.24
N GLY A 129 -9.67 4.00 25.96
CA GLY A 129 -9.26 5.17 25.22
C GLY A 129 -10.36 5.76 24.32
N ARG A 130 -10.12 6.97 23.83
CA ARG A 130 -10.98 7.66 22.87
C ARG A 130 -10.89 6.98 21.50
N THR A 131 -12.02 6.49 20.98
CA THR A 131 -12.13 6.02 19.61
C THR A 131 -12.43 7.21 18.70
N LEU A 132 -11.64 7.40 17.64
CA LEU A 132 -11.88 8.43 16.65
C LEU A 132 -13.11 8.11 15.81
N THR A 133 -13.79 9.16 15.35
CA THR A 133 -14.82 9.06 14.31
C THR A 133 -14.22 9.01 12.91
N TYR A 134 -12.93 9.33 12.78
CA TYR A 134 -12.18 9.26 11.52
C TYR A 134 -11.65 7.86 11.26
N THR A 135 -11.56 7.48 9.98
CA THR A 135 -10.99 6.21 9.54
C THR A 135 -9.91 6.43 8.48
N PRO A 136 -8.83 5.63 8.47
CA PRO A 136 -7.82 5.65 7.40
C PRO A 136 -8.31 5.03 6.09
N ASP A 137 -9.46 4.36 6.09
CA ASP A 137 -9.98 3.62 4.93
C ASP A 137 -10.27 4.53 3.73
N SER A 138 -10.50 5.83 3.96
CA SER A 138 -10.69 6.82 2.90
C SER A 138 -9.45 7.04 2.01
N THR A 139 -8.29 6.55 2.43
CA THR A 139 -7.00 6.66 1.70
C THR A 139 -6.50 5.32 1.14
N LEU A 140 -7.24 4.23 1.31
CA LEU A 140 -6.84 2.91 0.86
C LEU A 140 -6.92 2.80 -0.67
N GLN A 141 -5.80 2.43 -1.28
CA GLN A 141 -5.67 2.28 -2.72
C GLN A 141 -5.91 0.84 -3.19
N GLY A 142 -6.21 0.69 -4.49
CA GLY A 142 -6.42 -0.60 -5.14
C GLY A 142 -7.89 -1.06 -5.14
N ALA A 143 -8.19 -2.08 -5.94
CA ALA A 143 -9.56 -2.50 -6.25
C ALA A 143 -10.16 -3.52 -5.28
N LEU A 144 -9.35 -4.18 -4.45
CA LEU A 144 -9.85 -5.11 -3.43
C LEU A 144 -10.54 -4.38 -2.29
N GLU A 145 -11.51 -5.02 -1.66
CA GLU A 145 -12.03 -4.57 -0.37
C GLU A 145 -10.88 -4.56 0.64
N LYS A 146 -10.67 -3.42 1.27
CA LYS A 146 -9.60 -3.24 2.27
C LYS A 146 -10.13 -2.44 3.45
N SER A 147 -9.58 -2.69 4.62
CA SER A 147 -9.85 -1.89 5.81
C SER A 147 -8.70 -1.98 6.79
N TRP A 148 -8.39 -0.88 7.42
CA TRP A 148 -7.50 -0.85 8.57
C TRP A 148 -8.28 -1.20 9.84
N ILE A 149 -7.65 -1.98 10.71
CA ILE A 149 -8.20 -2.33 12.03
C ILE A 149 -7.14 -2.16 13.11
N VAL A 150 -7.61 -2.05 14.35
CA VAL A 150 -6.75 -2.06 15.55
C VAL A 150 -7.03 -3.37 16.31
N LEU A 151 -5.97 -4.14 16.56
CA LEU A 151 -5.98 -5.33 17.40
C LEU A 151 -4.84 -5.23 18.40
N ASP A 152 -5.13 -5.37 19.69
CA ASP A 152 -4.11 -5.31 20.76
C ASP A 152 -3.19 -4.09 20.63
N HIS A 153 -3.79 -2.92 20.35
CA HIS A 153 -3.13 -1.62 20.11
C HIS A 153 -2.24 -1.56 18.85
N GLU A 154 -2.18 -2.62 18.05
CA GLU A 154 -1.44 -2.68 16.80
C GLU A 154 -2.37 -2.47 15.59
N ARG A 155 -1.82 -1.94 14.50
CA ARG A 155 -2.56 -1.65 13.27
C ARG A 155 -2.34 -2.75 12.25
N TYR A 156 -3.45 -3.23 11.67
CA TYR A 156 -3.44 -4.28 10.66
C TYR A 156 -4.27 -3.84 9.46
N LEU A 157 -3.77 -4.16 8.27
CA LEU A 157 -4.54 -4.02 7.04
C LEU A 157 -5.23 -5.36 6.72
N LEU A 158 -6.55 -5.34 6.62
CA LEU A 158 -7.34 -6.44 6.08
C LEU A 158 -7.48 -6.26 4.57
N LYS A 159 -7.37 -7.36 3.82
CA LYS A 159 -7.65 -7.43 2.37
C LYS A 159 -8.66 -8.54 2.12
N GLY A 160 -9.76 -8.20 1.45
CA GLY A 160 -10.70 -9.17 0.89
C GLY A 160 -10.21 -9.75 -0.44
N ASN A 161 -11.10 -10.40 -1.19
CA ASN A 161 -10.79 -11.03 -2.47
C ASN A 161 -11.81 -10.65 -3.54
N ARG A 162 -11.44 -10.85 -4.81
CA ARG A 162 -12.35 -10.71 -5.95
C ARG A 162 -13.18 -11.96 -6.19
N ASP A 163 -12.67 -13.13 -5.84
CA ASP A 163 -13.26 -14.42 -6.08
C ASP A 163 -13.53 -15.21 -4.80
N ALA A 164 -14.42 -16.20 -4.89
CA ALA A 164 -14.80 -17.05 -3.77
C ALA A 164 -13.71 -18.05 -3.34
N TYR A 165 -12.66 -18.21 -4.14
CA TYR A 165 -11.55 -19.11 -3.84
C TYR A 165 -10.45 -18.45 -3.03
N SER A 166 -10.57 -17.14 -2.80
CA SER A 166 -9.61 -16.33 -2.03
C SER A 166 -8.20 -16.32 -2.64
N THR A 167 -8.11 -16.41 -3.96
CA THR A 167 -6.86 -16.62 -4.69
C THR A 167 -5.81 -15.56 -4.40
N GLU A 168 -6.19 -14.27 -4.42
CA GLU A 168 -5.24 -13.17 -4.15
C GLU A 168 -4.70 -13.22 -2.71
N SER A 169 -5.56 -13.52 -1.72
CA SER A 169 -5.12 -13.66 -0.33
C SER A 169 -4.22 -14.89 -0.11
N ILE A 170 -4.51 -16.00 -0.80
CA ILE A 170 -3.66 -17.19 -0.76
C ILE A 170 -2.28 -16.89 -1.34
N ASN A 171 -2.20 -16.16 -2.45
CA ASN A 171 -0.93 -15.78 -3.07
C ASN A 171 -0.11 -14.83 -2.17
N GLU A 172 -0.75 -13.88 -1.46
CA GLU A 172 -0.07 -13.05 -0.46
C GLU A 172 0.57 -13.91 0.64
N VAL A 173 -0.16 -14.90 1.12
CA VAL A 173 0.34 -15.79 2.17
C VAL A 173 1.43 -16.72 1.62
N PHE A 174 1.27 -17.24 0.40
CA PHE A 174 2.28 -18.06 -0.24
C PHE A 174 3.58 -17.29 -0.49
N ALA A 175 3.49 -16.04 -0.96
CA ALA A 175 4.65 -15.15 -1.08
C ALA A 175 5.32 -14.90 0.28
N SER A 176 4.54 -14.75 1.35
CA SER A 176 5.07 -14.62 2.72
C SER A 176 5.85 -15.86 3.15
N HIS A 177 5.38 -17.06 2.80
CA HIS A 177 6.12 -18.30 3.04
C HIS A 177 7.42 -18.35 2.23
N LEU A 178 7.41 -17.91 0.97
CA LEU A 178 8.61 -17.82 0.15
C LEU A 178 9.67 -16.95 0.85
N HIS A 179 9.32 -15.72 1.21
CA HIS A 179 10.26 -14.81 1.85
C HIS A 179 10.78 -15.35 3.19
N LYS A 180 9.91 -15.99 3.99
CA LYS A 180 10.31 -16.62 5.24
C LYS A 180 11.31 -17.75 5.02
N MET A 181 11.09 -18.62 4.02
CA MET A 181 11.99 -19.73 3.70
C MET A 181 13.32 -19.25 3.13
N GLN A 182 13.35 -18.08 2.46
CA GLN A 182 14.57 -17.41 2.02
C GLN A 182 15.28 -16.66 3.15
N GLU A 183 14.75 -16.69 4.40
CA GLU A 183 15.29 -15.96 5.56
C GLU A 183 15.35 -14.44 5.32
N CYS A 184 14.50 -13.91 4.43
CA CYS A 184 14.34 -12.49 4.22
C CYS A 184 13.62 -11.86 5.41
N ASP A 185 14.10 -10.74 5.92
CA ASP A 185 13.49 -10.01 7.04
C ASP A 185 12.66 -8.79 6.59
N ASN A 186 12.76 -8.41 5.31
CA ASN A 186 12.14 -7.19 4.77
C ASN A 186 10.92 -7.48 3.88
N TYR A 187 9.92 -8.16 4.42
CA TYR A 187 8.64 -8.41 3.74
C TYR A 187 7.46 -8.22 4.67
N ALA A 188 6.29 -7.95 4.09
CA ALA A 188 5.02 -7.90 4.79
C ALA A 188 4.47 -9.32 4.98
N SER A 189 4.40 -9.79 6.21
CA SER A 189 3.96 -11.15 6.53
C SER A 189 2.45 -11.22 6.59
N TYR A 190 1.84 -11.82 5.57
CA TYR A 190 0.39 -12.00 5.47
C TYR A 190 -0.07 -13.32 6.08
N GLU A 191 -1.25 -13.30 6.70
CA GLU A 191 -1.93 -14.48 7.23
C GLU A 191 -3.37 -14.56 6.72
N LEU A 192 -3.89 -15.78 6.49
CA LEU A 192 -5.28 -16.00 6.12
C LEU A 192 -6.20 -15.84 7.34
N MET A 193 -7.35 -15.18 7.13
CA MET A 193 -8.31 -14.91 8.17
C MET A 193 -9.74 -14.91 7.62
N LYS A 194 -10.71 -15.29 8.46
CA LYS A 194 -12.13 -15.01 8.18
C LYS A 194 -12.42 -13.55 8.45
N ILE A 195 -12.98 -12.88 7.45
CA ILE A 195 -13.30 -11.44 7.48
C ILE A 195 -14.82 -11.28 7.50
N LYS A 196 -15.33 -10.58 8.51
CA LYS A 196 -16.73 -10.18 8.58
C LYS A 196 -16.93 -8.87 7.82
N GLY A 197 -18.00 -8.79 7.05
CA GLY A 197 -18.35 -7.59 6.29
C GLY A 197 -17.73 -7.54 4.88
N ALA A 198 -16.80 -8.42 4.53
CA ALA A 198 -16.31 -8.58 3.16
C ALA A 198 -17.32 -9.35 2.28
N LYS A 199 -17.17 -9.23 0.95
CA LYS A 199 -17.99 -9.98 -0.02
C LYS A 199 -17.81 -11.49 0.12
N TYR A 200 -16.60 -11.93 0.45
CA TYR A 200 -16.25 -13.33 0.70
C TYR A 200 -15.68 -13.45 2.11
N ASP A 201 -15.97 -14.59 2.78
CA ASP A 201 -15.66 -14.77 4.21
C ASP A 201 -14.16 -14.84 4.53
N TYR A 202 -13.32 -15.20 3.55
CA TYR A 202 -11.89 -15.28 3.75
C TYR A 202 -11.19 -14.11 3.07
N GLY A 203 -10.10 -13.70 3.68
CA GLY A 203 -9.16 -12.73 3.18
C GLY A 203 -7.81 -12.93 3.86
N CYS A 204 -6.93 -11.96 3.74
CA CYS A 204 -5.68 -11.94 4.47
C CYS A 204 -5.55 -10.64 5.29
N TYR A 205 -4.67 -10.68 6.27
CA TYR A 205 -4.32 -9.50 7.03
C TYR A 205 -2.82 -9.42 7.24
N VAL A 206 -2.34 -8.21 7.44
CA VAL A 206 -0.92 -7.91 7.62
C VAL A 206 -0.74 -6.79 8.63
N LYS A 207 0.28 -6.88 9.49
CA LYS A 207 0.63 -5.80 10.40
C LYS A 207 1.15 -4.59 9.63
N ALA A 208 0.79 -3.39 10.04
CA ALA A 208 1.36 -2.17 9.49
C ALA A 208 2.88 -2.13 9.68
N PHE A 209 3.61 -1.83 8.62
CA PHE A 209 5.06 -1.64 8.65
C PHE A 209 5.47 -0.15 8.78
N THR A 210 4.49 0.73 8.74
CA THR A 210 4.61 2.16 9.09
C THR A 210 4.37 2.37 10.58
N SER A 211 4.81 3.50 11.11
CA SER A 211 4.63 3.87 12.53
C SER A 211 4.65 5.39 12.67
N GLU A 212 4.55 5.93 13.88
CA GLU A 212 4.72 7.38 14.12
C GLU A 212 6.08 7.95 13.75
N GLN A 213 7.10 7.08 13.62
CA GLN A 213 8.48 7.45 13.31
C GLN A 213 8.82 7.25 11.83
N LYS A 214 8.02 6.47 11.08
CA LYS A 214 8.32 6.14 9.69
C LYS A 214 7.07 6.00 8.83
N GLU A 215 7.15 6.57 7.65
CA GLU A 215 6.11 6.58 6.63
C GLU A 215 6.54 5.87 5.35
N LEU A 216 5.57 5.48 4.53
CA LEU A 216 5.81 4.88 3.22
C LEU A 216 5.86 5.98 2.15
N VAL A 217 6.91 6.00 1.36
CA VAL A 217 6.99 6.78 0.12
C VAL A 217 7.04 5.80 -1.06
N SER A 218 6.04 5.83 -1.93
CA SER A 218 6.01 4.92 -3.09
C SER A 218 7.12 5.24 -4.09
N ALA A 219 7.61 4.23 -4.81
CA ALA A 219 8.56 4.44 -5.89
C ALA A 219 8.01 5.39 -6.97
N TYR A 220 6.67 5.42 -7.17
CA TYR A 220 6.02 6.41 -8.02
C TYR A 220 6.32 7.84 -7.55
N ALA A 221 6.14 8.14 -6.27
CA ALA A 221 6.43 9.46 -5.71
C ALA A 221 7.92 9.79 -5.82
N VAL A 222 8.80 8.82 -5.60
CA VAL A 222 10.26 8.99 -5.73
C VAL A 222 10.65 9.32 -7.16
N VAL A 223 10.29 8.51 -8.15
CA VAL A 223 10.71 8.73 -9.55
C VAL A 223 10.08 9.98 -10.18
N THR A 224 8.94 10.44 -9.68
CA THR A 224 8.29 11.66 -10.15
C THR A 224 8.70 12.91 -9.37
N SER A 225 9.55 12.77 -8.36
CA SER A 225 10.03 13.91 -7.56
C SER A 225 11.15 14.72 -8.23
N GLU A 226 11.83 14.12 -9.19
CA GLU A 226 12.86 14.78 -9.99
C GLU A 226 12.67 14.45 -11.46
N ARG A 227 13.13 15.36 -12.34
CA ARG A 227 13.12 15.10 -13.78
C ARG A 227 14.15 14.01 -14.14
N GLN A 228 13.65 12.94 -14.75
CA GLN A 228 14.52 11.88 -15.25
C GLN A 228 15.32 12.36 -16.47
N ARG A 229 16.62 12.06 -16.48
CA ARG A 229 17.49 12.31 -17.63
C ARG A 229 17.21 11.30 -18.73
N ASN A 230 17.32 11.71 -20.00
CA ASN A 230 17.05 10.86 -21.15
C ASN A 230 18.00 9.65 -21.27
N ASP A 231 19.22 9.76 -20.73
CA ASP A 231 20.26 8.73 -20.74
C ASP A 231 20.23 7.81 -19.50
N CYS A 232 19.23 7.96 -18.63
CA CYS A 232 19.10 7.23 -17.39
C CYS A 232 17.84 6.37 -17.40
N SER A 233 17.95 5.08 -17.06
CA SER A 233 16.77 4.23 -16.87
C SER A 233 15.98 4.64 -15.62
N THR A 234 14.69 4.33 -15.59
CA THR A 234 13.85 4.59 -14.39
C THR A 234 14.38 3.83 -13.16
N TYR A 235 14.98 2.66 -13.35
CA TYR A 235 15.65 1.90 -12.30
C TYR A 235 16.81 2.68 -11.68
N GLU A 236 17.74 3.18 -12.52
CA GLU A 236 18.88 3.97 -12.06
C GLU A 236 18.44 5.32 -11.49
N HIS A 237 17.44 5.94 -12.09
CA HIS A 237 16.87 7.20 -11.59
C HIS A 237 16.30 7.03 -10.15
N PHE A 238 15.55 5.97 -9.91
CA PHE A 238 15.05 5.63 -8.56
C PHE A 238 16.19 5.49 -7.56
N ILE A 239 17.23 4.73 -7.90
CA ILE A 239 18.39 4.50 -7.02
C ILE A 239 19.14 5.81 -6.74
N GLN A 240 19.36 6.65 -7.76
CA GLN A 240 20.05 7.94 -7.59
C GLN A 240 19.30 8.86 -6.64
N ILE A 241 17.96 8.95 -6.75
CA ILE A 241 17.14 9.76 -5.84
C ILE A 241 17.22 9.20 -4.43
N CYS A 242 17.08 7.89 -4.26
CA CYS A 242 17.19 7.26 -2.93
C CYS A 242 18.54 7.54 -2.27
N GLY A 243 19.63 7.47 -3.05
CA GLY A 243 20.98 7.83 -2.56
C GLY A 243 21.10 9.28 -2.12
N LYS A 244 20.51 10.23 -2.86
CA LYS A 244 20.44 11.64 -2.45
C LYS A 244 19.71 11.87 -1.13
N HIS A 245 18.72 11.02 -0.85
CA HIS A 245 17.94 11.05 0.40
C HIS A 245 18.53 10.18 1.52
N GLY A 246 19.79 9.75 1.39
CA GLY A 246 20.56 9.10 2.49
C GLY A 246 20.59 7.58 2.46
N MET A 247 19.98 6.89 1.47
CA MET A 247 20.04 5.43 1.40
C MET A 247 21.39 4.92 0.90
N ASP A 248 21.81 3.78 1.46
CA ASP A 248 22.88 2.97 0.89
C ASP A 248 22.42 2.36 -0.46
N THR A 249 23.00 2.83 -1.55
CA THR A 249 22.62 2.40 -2.89
C THR A 249 23.10 1.00 -3.25
N VAL A 250 24.10 0.46 -2.55
CA VAL A 250 24.57 -0.93 -2.71
C VAL A 250 23.53 -1.87 -2.11
N GLN A 251 23.14 -1.62 -0.87
CA GLN A 251 22.09 -2.40 -0.21
C GLN A 251 20.76 -2.29 -0.96
N LEU A 252 20.39 -1.09 -1.43
CA LEU A 252 19.16 -0.87 -2.19
C LEU A 252 19.13 -1.71 -3.48
N ARG A 253 20.27 -1.82 -4.20
CA ARG A 253 20.36 -2.67 -5.39
C ARG A 253 20.16 -4.14 -5.04
N HIS A 254 20.80 -4.61 -3.99
CA HIS A 254 20.64 -5.99 -3.52
C HIS A 254 19.17 -6.29 -3.16
N ASP A 255 18.51 -5.40 -2.43
CA ASP A 255 17.09 -5.54 -2.07
C ASP A 255 16.17 -5.57 -3.30
N LEU A 256 16.45 -4.71 -4.30
CA LEU A 256 15.72 -4.69 -5.57
C LEU A 256 15.97 -5.95 -6.40
N GLU A 257 17.19 -6.47 -6.46
CA GLU A 257 17.53 -7.72 -7.14
C GLU A 257 16.76 -8.90 -6.52
N TYR A 258 16.74 -9.00 -5.20
CA TYR A 258 15.96 -9.99 -4.47
C TYR A 258 14.45 -9.87 -4.79
N GLN A 259 13.89 -8.65 -4.74
CA GLN A 259 12.49 -8.42 -5.07
C GLN A 259 12.16 -8.82 -6.51
N ILE A 260 13.01 -8.44 -7.48
CA ILE A 260 12.82 -8.78 -8.89
C ILE A 260 12.85 -10.32 -9.08
N MET A 261 13.79 -11.02 -8.42
CA MET A 261 13.89 -12.48 -8.50
C MET A 261 12.65 -13.16 -7.91
N THR A 262 12.18 -12.72 -6.76
CA THR A 262 10.99 -13.29 -6.13
C THR A 262 9.71 -12.98 -6.91
N ASP A 263 9.56 -11.78 -7.46
CA ASP A 263 8.44 -11.43 -8.35
C ASP A 263 8.45 -12.29 -9.62
N PHE A 264 9.63 -12.53 -10.22
CA PHE A 264 9.77 -13.41 -11.38
C PHE A 264 9.38 -14.86 -11.06
N ILE A 265 9.82 -15.41 -9.93
CA ILE A 265 9.48 -16.77 -9.49
C ILE A 265 7.97 -16.91 -9.23
N LEU A 266 7.36 -15.90 -8.64
CA LEU A 266 5.92 -15.86 -8.36
C LEU A 266 5.07 -15.48 -9.57
N SER A 267 5.67 -15.02 -10.68
CA SER A 267 4.97 -14.36 -11.79
C SER A 267 4.04 -13.25 -11.28
N ASN A 268 4.59 -12.32 -10.51
CA ASN A 268 3.84 -11.17 -9.99
C ASN A 268 3.76 -10.07 -11.04
N VAL A 269 2.66 -10.04 -11.78
CA VAL A 269 2.44 -9.10 -12.89
C VAL A 269 2.08 -7.68 -12.46
N ASP A 270 1.79 -7.45 -11.18
CA ASP A 270 1.28 -6.16 -10.67
C ASP A 270 2.31 -5.39 -9.83
N ARG A 271 3.60 -5.65 -9.99
CA ARG A 271 4.67 -4.93 -9.31
C ARG A 271 4.87 -3.53 -9.91
N HIS A 272 3.85 -2.69 -9.88
CA HIS A 272 3.94 -1.29 -10.31
C HIS A 272 4.58 -0.41 -9.22
N PHE A 273 4.95 0.82 -9.57
CA PHE A 273 5.68 1.74 -8.68
C PHE A 273 4.93 2.16 -7.39
N ASN A 274 3.64 1.91 -7.25
CA ASN A 274 2.95 2.08 -5.98
C ASN A 274 3.06 0.83 -5.08
N ASN A 275 3.49 -0.32 -5.61
CA ASN A 275 3.74 -1.56 -4.88
C ASN A 275 5.24 -1.77 -4.58
N ILE A 276 6.06 -0.76 -4.86
CA ILE A 276 7.45 -0.62 -4.46
C ILE A 276 7.56 0.70 -3.70
N GLY A 277 8.39 0.75 -2.67
CA GLY A 277 8.59 2.00 -1.94
C GLY A 277 9.78 1.98 -1.01
N VAL A 278 9.95 3.10 -0.32
CA VAL A 278 10.95 3.29 0.71
C VAL A 278 10.27 3.73 2.00
N LEU A 279 10.86 3.38 3.13
CA LEU A 279 10.48 3.96 4.41
C LEU A 279 11.26 5.26 4.62
N ARG A 280 10.54 6.32 5.00
CA ARG A 280 11.08 7.65 5.27
C ARG A 280 10.93 7.96 6.76
N ASP A 281 11.98 8.48 7.37
CA ASP A 281 11.93 8.98 8.74
C ASP A 281 10.98 10.18 8.85
N ALA A 282 10.17 10.18 9.89
CA ALA A 282 9.11 11.16 10.06
C ALA A 282 9.63 12.58 10.37
N GLU A 283 10.79 12.70 10.99
CA GLU A 283 11.34 13.98 11.44
C GLU A 283 12.44 14.49 10.50
N SER A 284 13.42 13.65 10.17
CA SER A 284 14.55 14.03 9.32
C SER A 284 14.21 14.01 7.82
N LEU A 285 13.13 13.36 7.42
CA LEU A 285 12.71 13.13 6.02
C LEU A 285 13.74 12.33 5.20
N GLN A 286 14.73 11.72 5.83
CA GLN A 286 15.69 10.85 5.17
C GLN A 286 15.04 9.50 4.85
N PHE A 287 15.43 8.91 3.72
CA PHE A 287 15.01 7.55 3.39
C PHE A 287 15.86 6.56 4.18
N LEU A 288 15.20 5.63 4.86
CA LEU A 288 15.83 4.69 5.78
C LEU A 288 16.27 3.40 5.06
N ARG A 289 15.34 2.80 4.32
CA ARG A 289 15.53 1.54 3.60
C ARG A 289 14.36 1.29 2.65
N MET A 290 14.44 0.25 1.82
CA MET A 290 13.26 -0.23 1.11
C MET A 290 12.12 -0.55 2.07
N ALA A 291 10.89 -0.24 1.67
CA ALA A 291 9.72 -0.76 2.34
C ALA A 291 9.72 -2.30 2.25
N PRO A 292 9.16 -3.00 3.26
CA PRO A 292 8.95 -4.43 3.14
C PRO A 292 8.26 -4.80 1.82
N ILE A 293 8.60 -5.94 1.22
CA ILE A 293 7.93 -6.42 0.02
C ILE A 293 6.47 -6.70 0.36
N PHE A 294 5.53 -6.06 -0.33
CA PHE A 294 4.08 -6.16 -0.09
C PHE A 294 3.31 -6.24 -1.42
N ASP A 295 2.04 -6.60 -1.34
CA ASP A 295 1.10 -6.64 -2.46
C ASP A 295 1.55 -7.59 -3.59
N SER A 296 1.74 -8.89 -3.22
CA SER A 296 2.09 -9.99 -4.14
C SER A 296 0.86 -10.83 -4.51
N GLY A 297 -0.35 -10.36 -4.25
CA GLY A 297 -1.58 -11.13 -4.47
C GLY A 297 -1.85 -11.48 -5.94
N LYS A 298 -1.41 -10.63 -6.88
CA LYS A 298 -1.53 -10.89 -8.31
C LYS A 298 -0.36 -11.70 -8.88
N SER A 299 -0.05 -12.78 -8.21
CA SER A 299 0.96 -13.78 -8.57
C SER A 299 0.30 -15.06 -9.10
N LEU A 300 1.10 -15.96 -9.64
CA LEU A 300 0.70 -17.32 -10.02
C LEU A 300 -0.50 -17.34 -10.99
N PHE A 301 -0.51 -16.41 -11.96
CA PHE A 301 -1.52 -16.31 -13.02
C PHE A 301 -2.96 -16.16 -12.52
N VAL A 302 -3.16 -15.43 -11.42
CA VAL A 302 -4.49 -15.09 -10.90
C VAL A 302 -5.36 -14.49 -12.01
N SER A 303 -6.54 -15.07 -12.18
CA SER A 303 -7.56 -14.63 -13.16
C SER A 303 -7.18 -14.77 -14.65
N GLU A 304 -6.05 -15.40 -14.97
CA GLU A 304 -5.60 -15.65 -16.33
C GLU A 304 -5.26 -17.14 -16.54
N PRO A 305 -5.43 -17.69 -17.74
CA PRO A 305 -4.95 -19.04 -18.06
C PRO A 305 -3.43 -19.09 -17.88
N ILE A 306 -2.92 -20.21 -17.42
CA ILE A 306 -1.47 -20.43 -17.38
C ILE A 306 -0.97 -20.38 -18.84
N PRO A 307 -0.05 -19.44 -19.17
CA PRO A 307 0.42 -19.31 -20.54
C PRO A 307 1.26 -20.53 -20.96
N ALA A 308 1.29 -20.81 -22.27
CA ALA A 308 2.23 -21.79 -22.80
C ALA A 308 3.67 -21.37 -22.54
N GLU A 309 4.61 -22.30 -22.44
CA GLU A 309 6.02 -22.05 -22.12
C GLU A 309 6.65 -20.94 -22.99
N GLU A 310 6.31 -20.92 -24.27
CA GLU A 310 6.79 -19.93 -25.25
C GLU A 310 6.28 -18.51 -24.94
N GLU A 311 5.15 -18.38 -24.25
CA GLU A 311 4.52 -17.11 -23.89
C GLU A 311 4.99 -16.57 -22.55
N LEU A 312 5.58 -17.43 -21.69
CA LEU A 312 6.16 -17.01 -20.41
C LEU A 312 7.17 -15.87 -20.56
N ARG A 313 7.89 -15.85 -21.69
CA ARG A 313 8.84 -14.77 -22.02
C ARG A 313 8.19 -13.42 -22.31
N LYS A 314 6.88 -13.40 -22.57
CA LYS A 314 6.12 -12.21 -22.97
C LYS A 314 5.27 -11.63 -21.83
N ILE A 315 5.31 -12.23 -20.64
CA ILE A 315 4.53 -11.76 -19.50
C ILE A 315 4.88 -10.32 -19.21
N LYS A 316 3.85 -9.46 -19.27
CA LYS A 316 3.99 -8.01 -19.07
C LYS A 316 4.01 -7.70 -17.58
N THR A 317 4.78 -6.70 -17.21
CA THR A 317 4.77 -6.10 -15.86
C THR A 317 4.78 -4.58 -15.97
N ALA A 318 4.27 -3.90 -14.96
CA ALA A 318 4.20 -2.43 -14.91
C ALA A 318 5.33 -1.82 -14.05
N SER A 319 6.51 -2.45 -14.02
CA SER A 319 7.66 -2.07 -13.20
C SER A 319 8.75 -1.33 -14.02
N PHE A 320 10.04 -1.49 -13.65
CA PHE A 320 11.19 -0.86 -14.31
C PHE A 320 11.43 -1.36 -15.74
N ALA A 321 10.87 -2.49 -16.13
CA ALA A 321 10.83 -2.98 -17.50
C ALA A 321 9.41 -3.44 -17.85
N GLY A 322 9.09 -3.50 -19.15
CA GLY A 322 7.76 -3.83 -19.63
C GLY A 322 7.39 -5.32 -19.60
N THR A 323 8.35 -6.22 -19.25
CA THR A 323 8.13 -7.67 -19.12
C THR A 323 8.89 -8.22 -17.93
N GLU A 324 8.42 -9.32 -17.36
CA GLU A 324 9.11 -10.01 -16.25
C GLU A 324 10.53 -10.43 -16.66
N LEU A 325 10.71 -11.03 -17.83
CA LEU A 325 12.04 -11.39 -18.33
C LEU A 325 12.93 -10.15 -18.51
N GLY A 326 12.34 -9.02 -18.95
CA GLY A 326 13.04 -7.75 -19.10
C GLY A 326 13.52 -7.17 -17.77
N MET A 327 12.88 -7.51 -16.65
CA MET A 327 13.31 -7.12 -15.31
C MET A 327 14.63 -7.78 -14.92
N LEU A 328 14.89 -9.02 -15.36
CA LEU A 328 16.10 -9.77 -15.01
C LEU A 328 17.40 -9.11 -15.49
N LYS A 329 17.35 -8.13 -16.41
CA LYS A 329 18.54 -7.34 -16.81
C LYS A 329 19.13 -6.52 -15.66
N TYR A 330 18.32 -6.22 -14.64
CA TYR A 330 18.74 -5.49 -13.45
C TYR A 330 19.31 -6.38 -12.35
N VAL A 331 19.17 -7.70 -12.48
CA VAL A 331 19.67 -8.69 -11.52
C VAL A 331 21.07 -9.10 -11.92
N LYS A 332 22.07 -8.69 -11.16
CA LYS A 332 23.48 -9.05 -11.35
C LYS A 332 23.81 -10.36 -10.67
N ASP A 333 23.29 -10.53 -9.45
CA ASP A 333 23.47 -11.74 -8.66
C ASP A 333 22.14 -12.51 -8.54
N ARG A 334 22.03 -13.63 -9.23
CA ARG A 334 20.85 -14.51 -9.17
C ARG A 334 20.84 -15.42 -7.94
N SER A 335 21.92 -15.49 -7.18
CA SER A 335 22.00 -16.27 -5.95
C SER A 335 21.31 -15.59 -4.76
N THR A 336 20.74 -14.38 -4.96
CA THR A 336 19.89 -13.69 -3.98
C THR A 336 18.67 -14.52 -3.57
N VAL A 337 18.27 -15.52 -4.37
CA VAL A 337 17.22 -16.49 -4.05
C VAL A 337 17.77 -17.91 -4.15
N ASP A 338 17.67 -18.65 -3.06
CA ASP A 338 18.02 -20.07 -2.99
C ASP A 338 16.87 -20.93 -3.51
N VAL A 339 17.02 -21.53 -4.68
CA VAL A 339 16.01 -22.38 -5.31
C VAL A 339 15.64 -23.59 -4.47
N ALA A 340 16.58 -24.12 -3.66
CA ALA A 340 16.32 -25.24 -2.76
C ALA A 340 15.39 -24.87 -1.59
N LYS A 341 15.27 -23.58 -1.28
CA LYS A 341 14.40 -23.02 -0.24
C LYS A 341 13.09 -22.45 -0.80
N LEU A 342 12.63 -22.86 -1.97
CA LEU A 342 11.33 -22.44 -2.49
C LEU A 342 10.19 -23.21 -1.80
N PRO A 343 9.03 -22.56 -1.55
CA PRO A 343 7.87 -23.24 -1.01
C PRO A 343 7.33 -24.27 -2.03
N SER A 344 6.88 -25.42 -1.52
CA SER A 344 6.40 -26.51 -2.36
C SER A 344 5.01 -26.26 -2.93
N ALA A 345 4.69 -26.93 -4.05
CA ALA A 345 3.32 -26.97 -4.60
C ALA A 345 2.31 -27.57 -3.60
N GLU A 346 2.74 -28.51 -2.74
CA GLU A 346 1.90 -29.08 -1.69
C GLU A 346 1.47 -28.01 -0.67
N LEU A 347 2.37 -27.11 -0.27
CA LEU A 347 2.01 -25.99 0.61
C LEU A 347 0.96 -25.08 -0.05
N LEU A 348 1.13 -24.75 -1.34
CA LEU A 348 0.17 -23.96 -2.08
C LEU A 348 -1.20 -24.64 -2.11
N TRP A 349 -1.23 -25.95 -2.39
CA TRP A 349 -2.45 -26.75 -2.37
C TRP A 349 -3.13 -26.74 -1.00
N GLN A 350 -2.38 -26.90 0.09
CA GLN A 350 -2.91 -26.82 1.45
C GLN A 350 -3.52 -25.47 1.78
N LEU A 351 -2.92 -24.39 1.28
CA LEU A 351 -3.48 -23.02 1.44
C LEU A 351 -4.81 -22.90 0.72
N TYR A 352 -4.96 -23.44 -0.49
CA TYR A 352 -6.23 -23.42 -1.24
C TYR A 352 -7.34 -24.27 -0.59
N GLN A 353 -7.02 -25.24 0.25
CA GLN A 353 -8.03 -26.03 0.98
C GLN A 353 -8.65 -25.27 2.15
N LYS A 354 -7.96 -24.28 2.75
CA LYS A 354 -8.42 -23.57 3.96
C LYS A 354 -9.72 -22.80 3.77
N PRO A 355 -9.89 -21.96 2.74
CA PRO A 355 -11.12 -21.18 2.55
C PRO A 355 -12.34 -22.05 2.23
N ASN A 356 -12.15 -23.19 1.56
CA ASN A 356 -13.24 -23.97 1.01
C ASN A 356 -13.85 -24.98 1.99
N GLY A 357 -13.39 -25.03 3.25
CA GLY A 357 -13.94 -25.95 4.27
C GLY A 357 -13.89 -27.44 3.88
N ARG A 358 -13.13 -27.79 2.85
CA ARG A 358 -12.95 -29.17 2.41
C ARG A 358 -12.02 -29.88 3.39
N SER A 359 -12.60 -30.26 4.54
CA SER A 359 -12.02 -31.32 5.37
C SER A 359 -11.77 -32.56 4.49
N LYS A 360 -10.65 -33.23 4.74
CA LYS A 360 -10.23 -34.52 4.17
C LYS A 360 -11.41 -35.49 4.02
N GLY A 361 -12.08 -35.49 2.90
CA GLY A 361 -13.21 -36.37 2.66
C GLY A 361 -13.73 -36.22 1.24
N LYS A 362 -13.08 -36.92 0.34
CA LYS A 362 -13.32 -37.30 -1.04
C LYS A 362 -12.25 -36.83 -2.01
N ALA A 363 -11.04 -37.35 -1.87
CA ALA A 363 -10.20 -37.68 -3.00
C ALA A 363 -10.86 -38.90 -3.67
N GLY A 364 -11.64 -38.65 -4.68
CA GLY A 364 -12.27 -39.64 -5.53
C GLY A 364 -12.45 -39.01 -6.90
N LEU A 365 -11.53 -39.35 -7.75
CA LEU A 365 -11.34 -39.26 -9.19
C LEU A 365 -10.24 -38.31 -9.61
#